data_f7174be69bd5518282e474b1a7eb5c1d
#
_entry.id   f7174be69bd5518282e474b1a7eb5c1d
#
_cell.length_a   1.000
_cell.length_b   1.000
_cell.length_c   1.000
_cell.angle_alpha   90.00
_cell.angle_beta   90.00
_cell.angle_gamma   90.00
#
_symmetry.space_group_name_H-M   'P 1'
#
loop_
_entity.id
_entity.type
_entity.pdbx_description
1 polymer ?
#
loop_
_entity_poly.entity_id
_entity_poly.type
_entity_poly.pdbx_seq_one_letter_code
_entity_poly.pdbx_strand_id
1 'polypeptide(L)'
;MPKKENKQHVYNKTQDFFKKYKNIVIADVKDISTDKIQKIRHEIISLGETETLCGKTTVIQKSLHNMKEAAKGDLPKHLPIKELEEFIEAMPGIHLLLIFTNRDIAEIASITGKYVIEKQAKPGQISPVEIIIPAGPTGMDSSQIDYFQALKIPTKVMRNQLEITTATKILTVGQKITLSEINLMKKFNIKPYKHQMKIKKLLLNGKLYGEEILKVTDDYMKTKLEQGIKNILGFSLAAHVPTQASAPHVISNAFRNICALSLGTNVLIDATKNMKDAPKEAPKKEKKEEKPKKEEPKKEEKPPEEDEEDIDLGGLF
;
A
#
# COMPACT_ATOMS: atom_id res chain seq x y z
N MET A 1 -25.55 25.48 21.54
CA MET A 1 -25.47 24.54 22.68
C MET A 1 -24.21 24.79 23.50
N PRO A 2 -24.27 24.91 24.80
CA PRO A 2 -23.07 25.09 25.64
C PRO A 2 -22.13 23.87 25.53
N LYS A 3 -20.85 24.12 25.65
CA LYS A 3 -19.79 23.07 25.46
C LYS A 3 -19.96 21.84 26.40
N LYS A 4 -20.63 21.97 27.52
CA LYS A 4 -20.92 20.85 28.46
C LYS A 4 -21.99 19.91 27.91
N GLU A 5 -23.09 20.42 27.36
CA GLU A 5 -24.20 19.62 26.81
C GLU A 5 -23.78 18.77 25.64
N ASN A 6 -22.97 19.33 24.74
CA ASN A 6 -22.40 18.56 23.62
C ASN A 6 -21.52 17.38 24.08
N LYS A 7 -20.76 17.58 25.18
CA LYS A 7 -19.95 16.50 25.75
C LYS A 7 -20.81 15.40 26.37
N GLN A 8 -21.87 15.78 27.12
CA GLN A 8 -22.81 14.83 27.69
C GLN A 8 -23.58 14.07 26.61
N HIS A 9 -23.98 14.75 25.55
CA HIS A 9 -24.63 14.11 24.41
C HIS A 9 -23.74 13.05 23.73
N VAL A 10 -22.48 13.39 23.47
CA VAL A 10 -21.52 12.41 22.92
C VAL A 10 -21.31 11.26 23.91
N TYR A 11 -21.18 11.54 25.19
CA TYR A 11 -21.00 10.54 26.23
C TYR A 11 -22.16 9.53 26.26
N ASN A 12 -23.43 10.02 26.33
CA ASN A 12 -24.62 9.18 26.36
C ASN A 12 -24.75 8.36 25.04
N LYS A 13 -24.63 9.03 23.90
CA LYS A 13 -24.68 8.34 22.62
C LYS A 13 -23.60 7.22 22.46
N THR A 14 -22.42 7.44 23.02
CA THR A 14 -21.40 6.40 23.01
C THR A 14 -21.88 5.15 23.74
N GLN A 15 -22.46 5.31 24.93
CA GLN A 15 -22.94 4.18 25.69
C GLN A 15 -24.10 3.45 25.00
N ASP A 16 -25.05 4.19 24.42
CA ASP A 16 -26.19 3.61 23.72
C ASP A 16 -25.74 2.82 22.46
N PHE A 17 -24.83 3.36 21.70
CA PHE A 17 -24.35 2.71 20.48
C PHE A 17 -23.54 1.46 20.78
N PHE A 18 -22.66 1.48 21.79
CA PHE A 18 -21.91 0.30 22.20
C PHE A 18 -22.80 -0.83 22.74
N LYS A 19 -23.98 -0.51 23.29
CA LYS A 19 -24.98 -1.51 23.70
C LYS A 19 -25.77 -2.07 22.53
N LYS A 20 -26.05 -1.24 21.52
CA LYS A 20 -26.94 -1.56 20.40
C LYS A 20 -26.23 -2.33 19.28
N TYR A 21 -25.00 -1.98 18.95
CA TYR A 21 -24.28 -2.49 17.79
C TYR A 21 -23.20 -3.49 18.18
N LYS A 22 -23.04 -4.56 17.36
CA LYS A 22 -22.05 -5.63 17.60
C LYS A 22 -20.71 -5.35 16.95
N ASN A 23 -20.73 -4.68 15.79
CA ASN A 23 -19.54 -4.40 15.01
C ASN A 23 -19.22 -2.91 15.08
N ILE A 24 -17.97 -2.60 15.40
CA ILE A 24 -17.51 -1.21 15.57
C ILE A 24 -16.22 -1.03 14.79
N VAL A 25 -16.17 0.02 13.98
CA VAL A 25 -15.02 0.34 13.13
C VAL A 25 -14.39 1.64 13.61
N ILE A 26 -13.09 1.64 13.87
CA ILE A 26 -12.28 2.84 14.10
C ILE A 26 -11.69 3.30 12.78
N ALA A 27 -12.17 4.43 12.29
CA ALA A 27 -11.63 5.09 11.11
C ALA A 27 -10.85 6.36 11.48
N ASP A 28 -9.69 6.55 10.84
CA ASP A 28 -8.89 7.76 10.93
C ASP A 28 -9.27 8.70 9.78
N VAL A 29 -9.75 9.88 10.15
CA VAL A 29 -10.16 10.94 9.22
C VAL A 29 -9.11 12.05 9.09
N LYS A 30 -7.87 11.77 9.47
CA LYS A 30 -6.79 12.73 9.37
C LYS A 30 -6.64 13.22 7.92
N ASP A 31 -6.52 14.54 7.77
CA ASP A 31 -6.31 15.17 6.47
C ASP A 31 -7.46 15.04 5.46
N ILE A 32 -8.65 14.70 5.90
CA ILE A 32 -9.86 14.66 5.06
C ILE A 32 -10.67 15.94 5.28
N SER A 33 -11.24 16.50 4.20
CA SER A 33 -12.08 17.69 4.31
C SER A 33 -13.44 17.33 4.92
N THR A 34 -14.03 18.26 5.66
CA THR A 34 -15.33 18.07 6.36
C THR A 34 -16.45 17.69 5.41
N ASP A 35 -16.50 18.27 4.20
CA ASP A 35 -17.51 17.93 3.19
C ASP A 35 -17.47 16.46 2.78
N LYS A 36 -16.25 15.92 2.62
CA LYS A 36 -16.08 14.51 2.26
C LYS A 36 -16.45 13.60 3.41
N ILE A 37 -16.07 13.98 4.64
CA ILE A 37 -16.48 13.24 5.84
C ILE A 37 -17.99 13.20 5.95
N GLN A 38 -18.69 14.31 5.69
CA GLN A 38 -20.14 14.34 5.70
C GLN A 38 -20.77 13.47 4.63
N LYS A 39 -20.22 13.49 3.39
CA LYS A 39 -20.70 12.62 2.30
C LYS A 39 -20.54 11.14 2.66
N ILE A 40 -19.36 10.76 3.15
CA ILE A 40 -19.11 9.38 3.62
C ILE A 40 -20.10 8.98 4.72
N ARG A 41 -20.33 9.85 5.69
CA ARG A 41 -21.30 9.60 6.76
C ARG A 41 -22.72 9.42 6.25
N HIS A 42 -23.15 10.26 5.31
CA HIS A 42 -24.47 10.13 4.69
C HIS A 42 -24.60 8.83 3.90
N GLU A 43 -23.59 8.44 3.10
CA GLU A 43 -23.61 7.15 2.41
C GLU A 43 -23.65 5.97 3.38
N ILE A 44 -22.85 6.00 4.45
CA ILE A 44 -22.84 4.93 5.45
C ILE A 44 -24.21 4.84 6.15
N ILE A 45 -24.79 5.95 6.55
CA ILE A 45 -26.12 5.97 7.19
C ILE A 45 -27.22 5.52 6.22
N SER A 46 -27.09 5.82 4.92
CA SER A 46 -28.08 5.41 3.91
C SER A 46 -28.12 3.89 3.68
N LEU A 47 -27.08 3.15 4.08
CA LEU A 47 -27.10 1.69 4.07
C LEU A 47 -28.12 1.09 5.05
N GLY A 48 -28.59 1.86 6.05
CA GLY A 48 -29.44 1.39 7.13
C GLY A 48 -28.67 0.55 8.17
N GLU A 49 -29.20 0.51 9.38
CA GLU A 49 -28.60 -0.19 10.55
C GLU A 49 -27.14 0.19 10.83
N THR A 50 -26.75 1.39 10.43
CA THR A 50 -25.43 1.93 10.65
C THR A 50 -25.53 3.33 11.25
N GLU A 51 -24.66 3.60 12.20
CA GLU A 51 -24.56 4.91 12.85
C GLU A 51 -23.12 5.36 12.91
N THR A 52 -22.91 6.66 12.90
CA THR A 52 -21.57 7.24 12.96
C THR A 52 -21.43 8.20 14.12
N LEU A 53 -20.35 8.10 14.88
CA LEU A 53 -20.05 8.98 15.99
C LEU A 53 -18.68 9.66 15.76
N CYS A 54 -18.71 10.98 15.72
CA CYS A 54 -17.50 11.80 15.72
C CYS A 54 -17.48 12.63 17.00
N GLY A 55 -16.41 12.52 17.76
CA GLY A 55 -16.32 13.24 19.03
C GLY A 55 -14.88 13.35 19.53
N LYS A 56 -14.73 14.06 20.65
CA LYS A 56 -13.42 14.15 21.29
C LYS A 56 -13.04 12.79 21.88
N THR A 57 -11.88 12.27 21.50
CA THR A 57 -11.37 10.95 21.91
C THR A 57 -11.40 10.73 23.42
N THR A 58 -10.97 11.74 24.19
CA THR A 58 -10.97 11.69 25.66
C THR A 58 -12.37 11.56 26.28
N VAL A 59 -13.42 12.07 25.63
CA VAL A 59 -14.80 11.93 26.13
C VAL A 59 -15.30 10.51 25.88
N ILE A 60 -15.00 9.98 24.70
CA ILE A 60 -15.33 8.61 24.31
C ILE A 60 -14.61 7.61 25.21
N GLN A 61 -13.29 7.79 25.42
CA GLN A 61 -12.50 6.95 26.33
C GLN A 61 -13.08 6.96 27.76
N LYS A 62 -13.40 8.14 28.30
CA LYS A 62 -14.02 8.25 29.62
C LYS A 62 -15.40 7.56 29.71
N SER A 63 -16.18 7.65 28.62
CA SER A 63 -17.48 6.95 28.56
C SER A 63 -17.29 5.44 28.63
N LEU A 64 -16.33 4.90 27.87
CA LEU A 64 -16.03 3.47 27.85
C LEU A 64 -15.41 2.99 29.17
N HIS A 65 -14.56 3.80 29.79
CA HIS A 65 -13.97 3.47 31.10
C HIS A 65 -15.05 3.40 32.20
N ASN A 66 -15.97 4.37 32.23
CA ASN A 66 -17.08 4.33 33.13
C ASN A 66 -18.04 3.16 32.87
N MET A 67 -18.26 2.78 31.59
CA MET A 67 -19.01 1.56 31.27
C MET A 67 -18.33 0.31 31.81
N LYS A 68 -17.00 0.21 31.70
CA LYS A 68 -16.22 -0.89 32.27
C LYS A 68 -16.35 -0.96 33.79
N GLU A 69 -16.26 0.17 34.49
CA GLU A 69 -16.35 0.23 35.96
C GLU A 69 -17.77 -0.07 36.47
N ALA A 70 -18.79 0.51 35.79
CA ALA A 70 -20.19 0.29 36.15
C ALA A 70 -20.64 -1.15 35.88
N ALA A 71 -20.05 -1.81 34.90
CA ALA A 71 -20.47 -3.11 34.40
C ALA A 71 -19.65 -4.29 34.98
N LYS A 72 -19.28 -4.27 36.26
CA LYS A 72 -18.60 -5.40 36.92
C LYS A 72 -19.30 -6.76 36.78
N GLY A 73 -20.48 -6.84 36.15
CA GLY A 73 -21.23 -8.07 35.88
C GLY A 73 -22.09 -8.11 34.61
N ASP A 74 -22.47 -6.97 34.03
CA ASP A 74 -23.53 -6.87 33.00
C ASP A 74 -23.08 -6.23 31.66
N LEU A 75 -21.81 -6.45 31.24
CA LEU A 75 -21.42 -6.07 29.89
C LEU A 75 -22.14 -6.96 28.86
N PRO A 76 -22.59 -6.41 27.73
CA PRO A 76 -23.10 -7.20 26.63
C PRO A 76 -22.05 -8.26 26.22
N LYS A 77 -22.49 -9.49 25.99
CA LYS A 77 -21.60 -10.64 25.64
C LYS A 77 -20.67 -10.38 24.46
N HIS A 78 -20.95 -9.36 23.65
CA HIS A 78 -20.16 -8.94 22.50
C HIS A 78 -19.06 -7.92 22.82
N LEU A 79 -18.83 -7.56 24.09
CA LEU A 79 -17.83 -6.58 24.54
C LEU A 79 -17.00 -7.16 25.71
N PRO A 80 -16.05 -8.06 25.46
CA PRO A 80 -15.17 -8.55 26.51
C PRO A 80 -14.24 -7.43 27.02
N ILE A 81 -13.96 -7.44 28.31
CA ILE A 81 -13.26 -6.36 29.02
C ILE A 81 -11.87 -6.13 28.48
N LYS A 82 -11.14 -7.21 28.13
CA LYS A 82 -9.75 -7.12 27.63
C LYS A 82 -9.69 -6.39 26.27
N GLU A 83 -10.54 -6.77 25.35
CA GLU A 83 -10.57 -6.18 24.00
C GLU A 83 -11.09 -4.73 24.03
N LEU A 84 -11.95 -4.39 25.00
CA LEU A 84 -12.36 -3.01 25.24
C LEU A 84 -11.18 -2.14 25.73
N GLU A 85 -10.29 -2.68 26.56
CA GLU A 85 -9.07 -1.98 26.98
C GLU A 85 -8.14 -1.71 25.79
N GLU A 86 -7.85 -2.73 24.99
CA GLU A 86 -7.04 -2.58 23.78
C GLU A 86 -7.69 -1.61 22.76
N PHE A 87 -9.01 -1.61 22.69
CA PHE A 87 -9.76 -0.68 21.85
C PHE A 87 -9.62 0.76 22.36
N ILE A 88 -9.67 0.99 23.67
CA ILE A 88 -9.45 2.30 24.28
C ILE A 88 -8.02 2.78 24.07
N GLU A 89 -7.03 1.90 24.20
CA GLU A 89 -5.62 2.21 23.98
C GLU A 89 -5.30 2.52 22.50
N ALA A 90 -6.07 1.99 21.59
CA ALA A 90 -5.90 2.24 20.16
C ALA A 90 -6.37 3.62 19.68
N MET A 91 -7.18 4.33 20.50
CA MET A 91 -7.79 5.62 20.13
C MET A 91 -6.86 6.84 20.20
N PRO A 92 -5.85 6.92 21.08
CA PRO A 92 -5.03 8.13 21.22
C PRO A 92 -4.31 8.50 19.93
N GLY A 93 -4.30 9.80 19.61
CA GLY A 93 -3.59 10.33 18.43
C GLY A 93 -4.28 10.12 17.08
N ILE A 94 -5.46 9.53 17.06
CA ILE A 94 -6.27 9.31 15.86
C ILE A 94 -7.35 10.39 15.75
N HIS A 95 -7.54 10.95 14.56
CA HIS A 95 -8.72 11.78 14.27
C HIS A 95 -9.92 10.86 14.07
N LEU A 96 -10.62 10.57 15.17
CA LEU A 96 -11.52 9.46 15.30
C LEU A 96 -12.88 9.70 14.66
N LEU A 97 -13.27 8.78 13.79
CA LEU A 97 -14.64 8.52 13.41
C LEU A 97 -14.97 7.06 13.78
N LEU A 98 -15.93 6.89 14.68
CA LEU A 98 -16.48 5.59 15.01
C LEU A 98 -17.67 5.30 14.10
N ILE A 99 -17.68 4.12 13.49
CA ILE A 99 -18.78 3.62 12.67
C ILE A 99 -19.32 2.37 13.36
N PHE A 100 -20.59 2.40 13.68
CA PHE A 100 -21.32 1.32 14.33
C PHE A 100 -22.20 0.65 13.30
N THR A 101 -22.13 -0.68 13.19
CA THR A 101 -22.88 -1.42 12.19
C THR A 101 -23.24 -2.82 12.67
N ASN A 102 -24.36 -3.35 12.16
CA ASN A 102 -24.69 -4.77 12.24
C ASN A 102 -24.54 -5.45 10.88
N ARG A 103 -24.19 -4.68 9.82
CA ARG A 103 -23.96 -5.15 8.46
C ARG A 103 -22.52 -5.59 8.22
N ASP A 104 -22.28 -6.07 7.01
CA ASP A 104 -20.97 -6.49 6.57
C ASP A 104 -20.00 -5.29 6.45
N ILE A 105 -18.79 -5.48 6.93
CA ILE A 105 -17.74 -4.44 6.94
C ILE A 105 -17.15 -4.21 5.57
N ALA A 106 -17.21 -5.21 4.67
CA ALA A 106 -16.73 -5.08 3.30
C ALA A 106 -17.43 -3.94 2.55
N GLU A 107 -18.74 -3.74 2.78
CA GLU A 107 -19.50 -2.63 2.21
C GLU A 107 -18.99 -1.27 2.71
N ILE A 108 -18.74 -1.15 4.01
CA ILE A 108 -18.19 0.08 4.62
C ILE A 108 -16.78 0.37 4.09
N ALA A 109 -15.93 -0.66 3.97
CA ALA A 109 -14.60 -0.52 3.40
C ALA A 109 -14.63 -0.05 1.94
N SER A 110 -15.59 -0.56 1.15
CA SER A 110 -15.77 -0.12 -0.24
C SER A 110 -16.16 1.34 -0.35
N ILE A 111 -17.07 1.82 0.52
CA ILE A 111 -17.49 3.22 0.56
C ILE A 111 -16.34 4.13 0.98
N THR A 112 -15.63 3.76 2.05
CA THR A 112 -14.48 4.57 2.51
C THR A 112 -13.37 4.65 1.48
N GLY A 113 -13.18 3.60 0.68
CA GLY A 113 -12.20 3.53 -0.40
C GLY A 113 -12.55 4.41 -1.63
N LYS A 114 -13.83 4.68 -1.90
CA LYS A 114 -14.27 5.53 -3.02
C LYS A 114 -13.81 6.97 -2.90
N TYR A 115 -13.72 7.50 -1.67
CA TYR A 115 -13.44 8.90 -1.42
C TYR A 115 -11.95 9.16 -1.22
N VAL A 116 -11.21 9.21 -2.33
CA VAL A 116 -9.81 9.64 -2.34
C VAL A 116 -9.76 11.17 -2.51
N ILE A 117 -8.98 11.83 -1.68
CA ILE A 117 -8.77 13.28 -1.73
C ILE A 117 -7.34 13.56 -2.12
N GLU A 118 -7.17 14.31 -3.18
CA GLU A 118 -5.86 14.79 -3.61
C GLU A 118 -5.51 16.07 -2.87
N LYS A 119 -4.36 16.11 -2.22
CA LYS A 119 -3.83 17.28 -1.52
C LYS A 119 -2.55 17.79 -2.12
N GLN A 120 -2.36 19.08 -2.02
CA GLN A 120 -1.10 19.74 -2.34
C GLN A 120 -0.04 19.40 -1.28
N ALA A 121 1.21 19.37 -1.70
CA ALA A 121 2.34 19.18 -0.82
C ALA A 121 2.49 20.37 0.15
N LYS A 122 2.99 20.09 1.35
CA LYS A 122 3.44 21.10 2.32
C LYS A 122 4.96 21.11 2.37
N PRO A 123 5.59 22.27 2.66
CA PRO A 123 7.06 22.37 2.76
C PRO A 123 7.61 21.39 3.80
N GLY A 124 8.70 20.73 3.45
CA GLY A 124 9.37 19.76 4.32
C GLY A 124 8.76 18.37 4.37
N GLN A 125 7.66 18.11 3.64
CA GLN A 125 7.11 16.75 3.49
C GLN A 125 7.98 15.93 2.53
N ILE A 126 7.94 14.61 2.69
CA ILE A 126 8.62 13.65 1.81
C ILE A 126 7.68 13.29 0.67
N SER A 127 8.19 13.31 -0.57
CA SER A 127 7.38 12.95 -1.75
C SER A 127 7.10 11.43 -1.77
N PRO A 128 5.82 11.02 -1.85
CA PRO A 128 5.44 9.62 -1.98
C PRO A 128 5.51 9.11 -3.43
N VAL A 129 5.56 10.02 -4.40
CA VAL A 129 5.49 9.72 -5.83
C VAL A 129 6.56 10.53 -6.57
N GLU A 130 7.10 9.94 -7.62
CA GLU A 130 7.95 10.65 -8.58
C GLU A 130 7.09 11.59 -9.42
N ILE A 131 7.57 12.85 -9.58
CA ILE A 131 6.87 13.85 -10.37
C ILE A 131 7.75 14.28 -11.53
N ILE A 132 7.25 14.02 -12.73
CA ILE A 132 7.88 14.40 -14.00
C ILE A 132 6.96 15.41 -14.68
N ILE A 133 7.51 16.54 -15.06
CA ILE A 133 6.77 17.49 -15.93
C ILE A 133 7.14 17.20 -17.38
N PRO A 134 6.17 16.96 -18.25
CA PRO A 134 6.41 16.75 -19.68
C PRO A 134 6.89 18.03 -20.36
N ALA A 135 7.60 17.89 -21.48
CA ALA A 135 7.91 19.00 -22.38
C ALA A 135 6.62 19.54 -23.02
N GLY A 136 6.53 20.87 -23.15
CA GLY A 136 5.41 21.52 -23.80
C GLY A 136 5.12 22.92 -23.25
N PRO A 137 4.10 23.61 -23.80
CA PRO A 137 3.70 24.94 -23.38
C PRO A 137 3.11 24.89 -21.97
N THR A 138 3.58 25.77 -21.09
CA THR A 138 3.14 25.82 -19.70
C THR A 138 1.92 26.74 -19.48
N GLY A 139 1.60 27.59 -20.44
CA GLY A 139 0.55 28.61 -20.30
C GLY A 139 0.88 29.72 -19.29
N MET A 140 2.14 29.80 -18.84
CA MET A 140 2.62 30.81 -17.88
C MET A 140 3.33 31.95 -18.62
N ASP A 141 3.21 33.17 -18.05
CA ASP A 141 3.89 34.35 -18.58
C ASP A 141 5.42 34.25 -18.37
N SER A 142 6.15 34.91 -19.26
CA SER A 142 7.62 35.00 -19.22
C SER A 142 8.18 35.58 -17.91
N SER A 143 7.38 36.38 -17.18
CA SER A 143 7.77 36.90 -15.85
C SER A 143 7.96 35.85 -14.76
N GLN A 144 7.50 34.61 -14.98
CA GLN A 144 7.57 33.53 -14.00
C GLN A 144 8.74 32.57 -14.24
N ILE A 145 9.72 32.98 -15.04
CA ILE A 145 10.89 32.17 -15.39
C ILE A 145 11.73 31.77 -14.15
N ASP A 146 11.73 32.61 -13.11
CA ASP A 146 12.52 32.40 -11.88
C ASP A 146 12.20 31.07 -11.19
N TYR A 147 10.94 30.60 -11.23
CA TYR A 147 10.55 29.33 -10.64
C TYR A 147 11.19 28.13 -11.36
N PHE A 148 11.36 28.24 -12.67
CA PHE A 148 11.97 27.19 -13.48
C PHE A 148 13.50 27.22 -13.39
N GLN A 149 14.10 28.42 -13.31
CA GLN A 149 15.54 28.56 -13.12
C GLN A 149 15.99 28.03 -11.75
N ALA A 150 15.22 28.32 -10.70
CA ALA A 150 15.51 27.82 -9.34
C ALA A 150 15.54 26.27 -9.29
N LEU A 151 14.82 25.59 -10.16
CA LEU A 151 14.77 24.13 -10.27
C LEU A 151 15.61 23.57 -11.42
N LYS A 152 16.38 24.44 -12.10
CA LYS A 152 17.24 24.08 -13.26
C LYS A 152 16.47 23.38 -14.40
N ILE A 153 15.21 23.79 -14.62
CA ILE A 153 14.37 23.27 -15.69
C ILE A 153 14.67 24.05 -16.97
N PRO A 154 15.06 23.38 -18.08
CA PRO A 154 15.32 24.06 -19.35
C PRO A 154 14.01 24.57 -19.97
N THR A 155 13.89 25.89 -20.06
CA THR A 155 12.71 26.56 -20.62
C THR A 155 13.08 27.51 -21.75
N LYS A 156 12.19 27.67 -22.73
CA LYS A 156 12.25 28.68 -23.79
C LYS A 156 11.07 29.64 -23.67
N VAL A 157 11.29 30.89 -24.00
CA VAL A 157 10.20 31.90 -24.12
C VAL A 157 9.74 31.93 -25.57
N MET A 158 8.50 31.55 -25.82
CA MET A 158 7.84 31.62 -27.11
C MET A 158 6.57 32.43 -27.01
N ARG A 159 6.46 33.51 -27.80
CA ARG A 159 5.25 34.38 -27.84
C ARG A 159 4.76 34.85 -26.47
N ASN A 160 5.68 35.29 -25.62
CA ASN A 160 5.44 35.70 -24.23
C ASN A 160 4.96 34.60 -23.27
N GLN A 161 5.01 33.34 -23.68
CA GLN A 161 4.71 32.18 -22.86
C GLN A 161 5.97 31.34 -22.63
N LEU A 162 6.04 30.68 -21.47
CA LEU A 162 7.11 29.77 -21.13
C LEU A 162 6.79 28.37 -21.68
N GLU A 163 7.74 27.77 -22.36
CA GLU A 163 7.68 26.40 -22.85
C GLU A 163 8.84 25.58 -22.29
N ILE A 164 8.53 24.37 -21.81
CA ILE A 164 9.52 23.44 -21.29
C ILE A 164 10.08 22.65 -22.47
N THR A 165 11.41 22.68 -22.63
CA THR A 165 12.08 22.06 -23.78
C THR A 165 12.20 20.54 -23.62
N THR A 166 12.50 20.06 -22.43
CA THR A 166 12.72 18.64 -22.12
C THR A 166 11.93 18.20 -20.88
N ALA A 167 11.40 16.98 -20.91
CA ALA A 167 10.76 16.41 -19.74
C ALA A 167 11.77 16.34 -18.58
N THR A 168 11.43 16.96 -17.46
CA THR A 168 12.35 17.06 -16.33
C THR A 168 11.70 16.46 -15.08
N LYS A 169 12.47 15.65 -14.35
CA LYS A 169 12.09 15.14 -13.03
C LYS A 169 12.28 16.24 -12.00
N ILE A 170 11.22 16.59 -11.28
CA ILE A 170 11.26 17.59 -10.23
C ILE A 170 11.48 16.95 -8.88
N LEU A 171 10.81 15.84 -8.63
CA LEU A 171 10.86 15.13 -7.36
C LEU A 171 11.06 13.64 -7.58
N THR A 172 11.93 13.07 -6.74
CA THR A 172 12.11 11.63 -6.60
C THR A 172 11.40 11.13 -5.35
N VAL A 173 11.05 9.85 -5.35
CA VAL A 173 10.43 9.22 -4.17
C VAL A 173 11.39 9.30 -2.97
N GLY A 174 10.91 9.79 -1.83
CA GLY A 174 11.70 9.92 -0.60
C GLY A 174 12.42 11.27 -0.45
N GLN A 175 12.38 12.16 -1.43
CA GLN A 175 12.98 13.49 -1.36
C GLN A 175 12.10 14.46 -0.54
N LYS A 176 12.74 15.34 0.25
CA LYS A 176 12.03 16.42 0.95
C LYS A 176 11.66 17.52 -0.04
N ILE A 177 10.40 17.92 0.01
CA ILE A 177 9.85 18.92 -0.90
C ILE A 177 10.22 20.32 -0.45
N THR A 178 10.80 21.12 -1.35
CA THR A 178 11.17 22.53 -1.14
C THR A 178 10.02 23.47 -1.49
N LEU A 179 10.12 24.74 -1.07
CA LEU A 179 9.13 25.78 -1.38
C LEU A 179 8.99 26.04 -2.88
N SER A 180 10.11 26.01 -3.62
CA SER A 180 10.13 26.24 -5.07
C SER A 180 9.38 25.15 -5.82
N GLU A 181 9.58 23.89 -5.44
CA GLU A 181 8.87 22.73 -5.99
C GLU A 181 7.35 22.81 -5.72
N ILE A 182 6.95 23.23 -4.51
CA ILE A 182 5.53 23.39 -4.16
C ILE A 182 4.88 24.48 -5.01
N ASN A 183 5.55 25.61 -5.18
CA ASN A 183 5.01 26.70 -5.99
C ASN A 183 4.82 26.27 -7.44
N LEU A 184 5.77 25.52 -7.98
CA LEU A 184 5.66 24.94 -9.31
C LEU A 184 4.50 23.94 -9.40
N MET A 185 4.41 22.99 -8.46
CA MET A 185 3.30 22.03 -8.40
C MET A 185 1.94 22.71 -8.28
N LYS A 186 1.83 23.79 -7.52
CA LYS A 186 0.60 24.60 -7.43
C LYS A 186 0.20 25.19 -8.76
N LYS A 187 1.16 25.72 -9.52
CA LYS A 187 0.93 26.30 -10.84
C LYS A 187 0.45 25.26 -11.85
N PHE A 188 1.00 24.04 -11.81
CA PHE A 188 0.56 22.93 -12.64
C PHE A 188 -0.64 22.16 -12.05
N ASN A 189 -1.20 22.62 -10.91
CA ASN A 189 -2.28 21.94 -10.18
C ASN A 189 -2.00 20.45 -9.87
N ILE A 190 -0.72 20.10 -9.68
CA ILE A 190 -0.29 18.73 -9.33
C ILE A 190 -0.47 18.53 -7.83
N LYS A 191 -1.23 17.49 -7.47
CA LYS A 191 -1.54 17.12 -6.10
C LYS A 191 -0.99 15.72 -5.82
N PRO A 192 0.25 15.59 -5.32
CA PRO A 192 0.91 14.29 -5.19
C PRO A 192 0.37 13.41 -4.06
N TYR A 193 -0.26 14.03 -3.05
CA TYR A 193 -0.77 13.30 -1.90
C TYR A 193 -2.21 12.86 -2.10
N LYS A 194 -2.44 11.55 -2.04
CA LYS A 194 -3.76 10.95 -2.01
C LYS A 194 -4.09 10.55 -0.58
N HIS A 195 -5.09 11.20 0.00
CA HIS A 195 -5.60 10.86 1.34
C HIS A 195 -6.96 10.19 1.20
N GLN A 196 -7.12 9.10 1.93
CA GLN A 196 -8.39 8.38 2.06
C GLN A 196 -8.63 8.06 3.53
N MET A 197 -9.87 7.79 3.89
CA MET A 197 -10.21 7.32 5.22
C MET A 197 -9.56 5.95 5.45
N LYS A 198 -8.74 5.85 6.50
CA LYS A 198 -8.07 4.59 6.85
C LYS A 198 -8.79 3.95 8.01
N ILE A 199 -9.19 2.71 7.84
CA ILE A 199 -9.72 1.91 8.93
C ILE A 199 -8.52 1.37 9.71
N LYS A 200 -8.43 1.70 11.00
CA LYS A 200 -7.31 1.32 11.86
C LYS A 200 -7.55 0.02 12.61
N LYS A 201 -8.70 -0.09 13.24
CA LYS A 201 -9.08 -1.27 14.00
C LYS A 201 -10.58 -1.54 13.85
N LEU A 202 -10.94 -2.79 14.02
CA LEU A 202 -12.28 -3.33 13.86
C LEU A 202 -12.60 -4.17 15.09
N LEU A 203 -13.69 -3.90 15.74
CA LEU A 203 -14.24 -4.76 16.79
C LEU A 203 -15.40 -5.56 16.18
N LEU A 204 -15.25 -6.86 16.03
CA LEU A 204 -16.21 -7.77 15.44
C LEU A 204 -16.60 -8.84 16.44
N ASN A 205 -17.88 -8.91 16.78
CA ASN A 205 -18.38 -9.92 17.71
C ASN A 205 -17.53 -10.06 19.00
N GLY A 206 -16.98 -8.94 19.47
CA GLY A 206 -16.18 -8.91 20.67
C GLY A 206 -14.69 -9.23 20.51
N LYS A 207 -14.19 -9.38 19.29
CA LYS A 207 -12.76 -9.56 19.01
C LYS A 207 -12.22 -8.38 18.25
N LEU A 208 -11.03 -7.93 18.62
CA LEU A 208 -10.35 -6.81 17.99
C LEU A 208 -9.46 -7.30 16.84
N TYR A 209 -9.64 -6.68 15.68
CA TYR A 209 -8.88 -6.98 14.46
C TYR A 209 -8.19 -5.73 13.93
N GLY A 210 -7.06 -5.93 13.24
CA GLY A 210 -6.38 -4.87 12.49
C GLY A 210 -6.96 -4.65 11.10
N GLU A 211 -6.40 -3.70 10.36
CA GLU A 211 -6.80 -3.38 8.99
C GLU A 211 -6.58 -4.54 8.00
N GLU A 212 -5.75 -5.51 8.36
CA GLU A 212 -5.38 -6.65 7.51
C GLU A 212 -6.58 -7.53 7.15
N ILE A 213 -7.58 -7.61 8.05
CA ILE A 213 -8.76 -8.45 7.83
C ILE A 213 -9.60 -7.97 6.63
N LEU A 214 -9.55 -6.67 6.31
CA LEU A 214 -10.26 -6.12 5.16
C LEU A 214 -9.68 -6.58 3.82
N LYS A 215 -8.45 -7.06 3.82
CA LYS A 215 -7.75 -7.59 2.64
C LYS A 215 -8.00 -9.09 2.45
N VAL A 216 -8.62 -9.73 3.43
CA VAL A 216 -8.92 -11.17 3.39
C VAL A 216 -10.16 -11.39 2.56
N THR A 217 -9.96 -11.68 1.28
CA THR A 217 -10.99 -12.12 0.34
C THR A 217 -10.96 -13.64 0.21
N ASP A 218 -12.01 -14.23 -0.35
CA ASP A 218 -12.06 -15.68 -0.62
C ASP A 218 -10.89 -16.14 -1.50
N ASP A 219 -10.50 -15.30 -2.47
CA ASP A 219 -9.37 -15.60 -3.34
C ASP A 219 -8.02 -15.53 -2.60
N TYR A 220 -7.89 -14.60 -1.65
CA TYR A 220 -6.72 -14.56 -0.78
C TYR A 220 -6.61 -15.82 0.10
N MET A 221 -7.73 -16.29 0.66
CA MET A 221 -7.77 -17.53 1.44
C MET A 221 -7.40 -18.74 0.58
N LYS A 222 -7.95 -18.85 -0.65
CA LYS A 222 -7.59 -19.91 -1.60
C LYS A 222 -6.10 -19.91 -1.91
N THR A 223 -5.53 -18.74 -2.26
CA THR A 223 -4.10 -18.64 -2.56
C THR A 223 -3.22 -19.02 -1.37
N LYS A 224 -3.61 -18.65 -0.15
CA LYS A 224 -2.87 -19.04 1.07
C LYS A 224 -2.97 -20.53 1.34
N LEU A 225 -4.15 -21.14 1.14
CA LEU A 225 -4.33 -22.58 1.24
C LEU A 225 -3.46 -23.32 0.21
N GLU A 226 -3.50 -22.90 -1.06
CA GLU A 226 -2.66 -23.47 -2.10
C GLU A 226 -1.16 -23.36 -1.79
N GLN A 227 -0.71 -22.22 -1.25
CA GLN A 227 0.66 -22.06 -0.78
C GLN A 227 1.00 -23.06 0.32
N GLY A 228 0.09 -23.25 1.29
CA GLY A 228 0.28 -24.25 2.35
C GLY A 228 0.43 -25.66 1.79
N ILE A 229 -0.45 -26.05 0.87
CA ILE A 229 -0.40 -27.35 0.20
C ILE A 229 0.91 -27.50 -0.59
N LYS A 230 1.32 -26.49 -1.35
CA LYS A 230 2.59 -26.49 -2.10
C LYS A 230 3.81 -26.63 -1.18
N ASN A 231 3.81 -25.96 -0.04
CA ASN A 231 4.89 -26.07 0.94
C ASN A 231 4.99 -27.47 1.55
N ILE A 232 3.84 -28.06 1.93
CA ILE A 232 3.77 -29.45 2.44
C ILE A 232 4.25 -30.42 1.38
N LEU A 233 3.83 -30.23 0.12
CA LEU A 233 4.23 -31.05 -1.02
C LEU A 233 5.75 -30.97 -1.25
N GLY A 234 6.32 -29.75 -1.24
CA GLY A 234 7.76 -29.54 -1.39
C GLY A 234 8.56 -30.23 -0.28
N PHE A 235 8.12 -30.08 0.98
CA PHE A 235 8.74 -30.74 2.12
C PHE A 235 8.65 -32.28 2.03
N SER A 236 7.47 -32.79 1.68
CA SER A 236 7.21 -34.23 1.52
C SER A 236 8.10 -34.86 0.43
N LEU A 237 8.28 -34.16 -0.71
CA LEU A 237 9.16 -34.61 -1.78
C LEU A 237 10.65 -34.60 -1.38
N ALA A 238 11.08 -33.57 -0.64
CA ALA A 238 12.45 -33.45 -0.15
C ALA A 238 12.80 -34.46 0.93
N ALA A 239 11.85 -34.71 1.84
CA ALA A 239 12.02 -35.70 2.93
C ALA A 239 11.75 -37.15 2.49
N HIS A 240 11.33 -37.37 1.23
CA HIS A 240 10.91 -38.70 0.74
C HIS A 240 9.80 -39.39 1.54
N VAL A 241 8.97 -38.59 2.22
CA VAL A 241 7.82 -39.10 2.98
C VAL A 241 6.56 -38.98 2.12
N PRO A 242 5.93 -40.06 1.69
CA PRO A 242 4.75 -39.99 0.83
C PRO A 242 3.56 -39.46 1.61
N THR A 243 2.96 -38.36 1.10
CA THR A 243 1.67 -37.80 1.55
C THR A 243 0.64 -37.93 0.47
N GLN A 244 -0.64 -37.78 0.77
CA GLN A 244 -1.68 -37.78 -0.25
C GLN A 244 -1.43 -36.76 -1.37
N ALA A 245 -0.90 -35.60 -1.05
CA ALA A 245 -0.57 -34.55 -2.01
C ALA A 245 0.66 -34.89 -2.87
N SER A 246 1.68 -35.59 -2.30
CA SER A 246 2.92 -35.90 -3.01
C SER A 246 2.87 -37.21 -3.79
N ALA A 247 1.96 -38.13 -3.47
CA ALA A 247 1.86 -39.43 -4.11
C ALA A 247 1.82 -39.37 -5.66
N PRO A 248 0.98 -38.54 -6.31
CA PRO A 248 0.98 -38.43 -7.77
C PRO A 248 2.31 -37.93 -8.33
N HIS A 249 2.99 -37.01 -7.63
CA HIS A 249 4.28 -36.47 -8.04
C HIS A 249 5.42 -37.50 -7.89
N VAL A 250 5.41 -38.28 -6.81
CA VAL A 250 6.36 -39.38 -6.61
C VAL A 250 6.23 -40.41 -7.70
N ILE A 251 5.00 -40.84 -8.03
CA ILE A 251 4.72 -41.80 -9.11
C ILE A 251 5.20 -41.24 -10.47
N SER A 252 4.87 -39.98 -10.76
CA SER A 252 5.29 -39.33 -12.01
C SER A 252 6.81 -39.19 -12.11
N ASN A 253 7.49 -38.87 -11.02
CA ASN A 253 8.96 -38.80 -10.99
C ASN A 253 9.61 -40.16 -11.15
N ALA A 254 9.07 -41.20 -10.48
CA ALA A 254 9.53 -42.57 -10.67
C ALA A 254 9.38 -43.03 -12.12
N PHE A 255 8.24 -42.75 -12.75
CA PHE A 255 8.00 -43.04 -14.16
C PHE A 255 8.98 -42.29 -15.08
N ARG A 256 9.22 -41.02 -14.85
CA ARG A 256 10.22 -40.22 -15.59
C ARG A 256 11.63 -40.82 -15.47
N ASN A 257 12.02 -41.25 -14.27
CA ASN A 257 13.31 -41.87 -14.02
C ASN A 257 13.45 -43.19 -14.77
N ILE A 258 12.38 -44.00 -14.80
CA ILE A 258 12.36 -45.27 -15.56
C ILE A 258 12.46 -44.99 -17.07
N CYS A 259 11.74 -43.99 -17.58
CA CYS A 259 11.85 -43.58 -18.98
C CYS A 259 13.25 -43.07 -19.31
N ALA A 260 13.89 -42.29 -18.45
CA ALA A 260 15.26 -41.78 -18.64
C ALA A 260 16.30 -42.93 -18.69
N LEU A 261 16.16 -43.92 -17.79
CA LEU A 261 16.97 -45.12 -17.80
C LEU A 261 16.79 -45.96 -19.07
N SER A 262 15.55 -46.15 -19.52
CA SER A 262 15.20 -46.84 -20.76
C SER A 262 15.87 -46.19 -21.98
N LEU A 263 15.85 -44.87 -22.06
CA LEU A 263 16.48 -44.12 -23.13
C LEU A 263 18.03 -44.18 -23.07
N GLY A 264 18.61 -44.16 -21.85
CA GLY A 264 20.04 -44.25 -21.62
C GLY A 264 20.65 -45.64 -21.87
N THR A 265 19.90 -46.71 -21.55
CA THR A 265 20.35 -48.09 -21.72
C THR A 265 19.92 -48.77 -23.01
N ASN A 266 19.19 -48.08 -23.90
CA ASN A 266 18.55 -48.58 -25.11
C ASN A 266 17.63 -49.81 -24.90
N VAL A 267 17.20 -50.06 -23.65
CA VAL A 267 16.17 -51.05 -23.34
C VAL A 267 14.82 -50.39 -23.49
N LEU A 268 14.06 -50.79 -24.54
CA LEU A 268 12.79 -50.19 -24.90
C LEU A 268 11.67 -50.73 -23.98
N ILE A 269 11.05 -49.82 -23.28
CA ILE A 269 9.78 -50.04 -22.55
C ILE A 269 8.63 -49.56 -23.47
N ASP A 270 7.48 -50.21 -23.43
CA ASP A 270 6.36 -49.89 -24.33
C ASP A 270 5.97 -48.39 -24.31
N ALA A 271 6.12 -47.73 -23.19
CA ALA A 271 5.91 -46.29 -23.04
C ALA A 271 6.93 -45.39 -23.75
N THR A 272 8.16 -45.91 -24.00
CA THR A 272 9.24 -45.15 -24.66
C THR A 272 9.36 -45.46 -26.14
N LYS A 273 8.68 -46.50 -26.67
CA LYS A 273 8.66 -46.83 -28.10
C LYS A 273 8.09 -45.66 -28.93
N ASN A 274 7.03 -45.06 -28.47
CA ASN A 274 6.36 -43.92 -29.16
C ASN A 274 7.09 -42.57 -29.00
N MET A 275 8.06 -42.46 -28.09
CA MET A 275 8.84 -41.23 -27.88
C MET A 275 10.07 -41.13 -28.76
N LYS A 276 10.59 -42.22 -29.31
CA LYS A 276 11.73 -42.19 -30.27
C LYS A 276 11.32 -41.71 -31.66
N ASP A 277 10.06 -41.85 -32.01
CA ASP A 277 9.50 -41.47 -33.33
C ASP A 277 8.91 -40.06 -33.33
N ALA A 278 8.88 -39.38 -32.19
CA ALA A 278 8.46 -37.98 -32.12
C ALA A 278 9.58 -37.09 -32.66
N PRO A 279 9.31 -36.17 -33.62
CA PRO A 279 10.30 -35.22 -34.08
C PRO A 279 10.82 -34.43 -32.88
N LYS A 280 12.15 -34.27 -32.82
CA LYS A 280 12.81 -33.44 -31.82
C LYS A 280 12.38 -31.98 -32.00
N GLU A 281 11.19 -31.65 -31.47
CA GLU A 281 10.88 -30.26 -31.23
C GLU A 281 11.81 -29.78 -30.12
N ALA A 282 12.68 -28.83 -30.52
CA ALA A 282 13.58 -28.15 -29.59
C ALA A 282 12.83 -27.66 -28.37
N PRO A 283 13.37 -27.81 -27.15
CA PRO A 283 12.70 -27.31 -25.97
C PRO A 283 12.48 -25.82 -26.14
N LYS A 284 11.20 -25.41 -26.23
CA LYS A 284 10.83 -24.01 -26.04
C LYS A 284 11.41 -23.57 -24.72
N LYS A 285 12.45 -22.76 -24.79
CA LYS A 285 13.02 -22.03 -23.66
C LYS A 285 11.83 -21.27 -23.05
N GLU A 286 11.34 -21.75 -21.93
CA GLU A 286 10.58 -20.90 -21.01
C GLU A 286 11.41 -19.66 -20.76
N LYS A 287 10.90 -18.52 -21.16
CA LYS A 287 11.45 -17.22 -20.79
C LYS A 287 11.48 -17.18 -19.27
N LYS A 288 12.64 -17.50 -18.69
CA LYS A 288 12.97 -17.01 -17.38
C LYS A 288 12.89 -15.50 -17.46
N GLU A 289 11.99 -14.90 -16.69
CA GLU A 289 12.04 -13.49 -16.40
C GLU A 289 13.45 -13.14 -15.94
N GLU A 290 14.15 -12.40 -16.76
CA GLU A 290 15.45 -11.84 -16.41
C GLU A 290 15.25 -10.88 -15.23
N LYS A 291 15.74 -11.29 -14.06
CA LYS A 291 16.08 -10.33 -13.01
C LYS A 291 17.15 -9.40 -13.60
N PRO A 292 17.01 -8.08 -13.45
CA PRO A 292 18.02 -7.16 -13.93
C PRO A 292 19.36 -7.48 -13.24
N LYS A 293 20.35 -7.90 -14.04
CA LYS A 293 21.75 -8.01 -13.63
C LYS A 293 22.19 -6.62 -13.18
N LYS A 294 22.66 -6.51 -11.94
CA LYS A 294 23.53 -5.43 -11.51
C LYS A 294 24.73 -5.39 -12.47
N GLU A 295 24.86 -4.33 -13.20
CA GLU A 295 26.09 -3.98 -13.89
C GLU A 295 27.15 -3.68 -12.83
N GLU A 296 28.19 -4.50 -12.79
CA GLU A 296 29.45 -4.14 -12.15
C GLU A 296 30.11 -3.06 -13.02
N PRO A 297 30.73 -2.02 -12.40
CA PRO A 297 31.38 -0.99 -13.16
C PRO A 297 32.65 -1.57 -13.87
N LYS A 298 32.65 -1.48 -15.21
CA LYS A 298 33.85 -1.70 -16.01
C LYS A 298 34.97 -0.81 -15.49
N LYS A 299 36.11 -1.43 -15.16
CA LYS A 299 37.38 -0.74 -14.99
C LYS A 299 37.69 0.00 -16.29
N GLU A 300 37.83 1.31 -16.19
CA GLU A 300 38.47 2.12 -17.23
C GLU A 300 39.92 1.73 -17.34
N GLU A 301 40.29 1.28 -18.53
CA GLU A 301 41.68 1.19 -18.97
C GLU A 301 42.22 2.62 -19.12
N LYS A 302 43.37 2.87 -18.49
CA LYS A 302 44.15 4.08 -18.64
C LYS A 302 44.66 4.20 -20.08
N PRO A 303 44.58 5.39 -20.71
CA PRO A 303 45.33 5.68 -21.90
C PRO A 303 46.86 5.80 -21.58
N PRO A 304 47.75 5.50 -22.54
CA PRO A 304 49.17 5.53 -22.31
C PRO A 304 49.70 6.95 -22.14
N GLU A 305 50.69 7.04 -21.28
CA GLU A 305 51.56 8.22 -21.07
C GLU A 305 52.24 8.58 -22.39
N GLU A 306 52.09 9.81 -22.85
CA GLU A 306 53.03 10.47 -23.74
C GLU A 306 53.84 11.47 -22.93
N ASP A 307 55.15 11.35 -23.17
CA ASP A 307 56.25 12.01 -22.50
C ASP A 307 56.25 13.54 -22.67
N GLU A 308 56.69 14.16 -21.57
CA GLU A 308 57.57 15.31 -21.43
C GLU A 308 57.53 16.43 -22.48
N GLU A 309 57.31 17.63 -22.01
CA GLU A 309 58.37 18.66 -22.09
C GLU A 309 58.17 19.76 -21.02
N ASP A 310 59.22 19.91 -20.22
CA ASP A 310 59.49 21.00 -19.38
C ASP A 310 59.39 22.36 -20.09
N ILE A 311 58.61 23.29 -19.58
CA ILE A 311 58.94 24.70 -19.70
C ILE A 311 58.73 25.39 -18.34
N ASP A 312 59.85 25.53 -17.64
CA ASP A 312 60.13 26.45 -16.61
C ASP A 312 59.99 27.91 -17.09
N LEU A 313 59.23 28.73 -16.40
CA LEU A 313 59.36 30.20 -16.33
C LEU A 313 58.41 30.69 -15.21
N GLY A 314 58.85 30.92 -14.00
CA GLY A 314 59.57 32.10 -13.64
C GLY A 314 58.62 33.25 -13.28
N GLY A 315 58.37 33.42 -11.98
CA GLY A 315 58.47 34.68 -11.34
C GLY A 315 57.25 35.65 -11.35
N LEU A 316 56.99 36.07 -10.15
CA LEU A 316 56.60 37.44 -9.75
C LEU A 316 55.09 37.81 -9.72
N PHE A 317 54.80 38.03 -8.56
CA PHE A 317 54.00 38.90 -7.67
C PHE A 317 52.89 38.27 -6.96
#